data_876ab5c6a2ed6679fcbfc57355785193
#
_entry.id   876ab5c6a2ed6679fcbfc57355785193
#
_cell.length_a   1.000
_cell.length_b   1.000
_cell.length_c   1.000
_cell.angle_alpha   90.00
_cell.angle_beta   90.00
_cell.angle_gamma   90.00
#
_symmetry.space_group_name_H-M   'P 1'
#
loop_
_entity.id
_entity.type
_entity.pdbx_description
1 polymer ?
#
loop_
_entity_poly.entity_id
_entity_poly.type
_entity_poly.pdbx_seq_one_letter_code
_entity_poly.pdbx_strand_id
1 'polypeptide(L)'
;MRANNNIHIGNYFGAILPIINMAKRRSDEYDINLFIPDLHSFTTPIDHSKLYDSTLNNARVYTAAGLPLDNPSIHLYRQSRIPAHSELAWILDCFTGFGEMSRMTQFKDKGSKGDASVGLFNYPVLMAADILLYGATYVPVGDDQTQHLEFTRDIAERMNRKFGDLFIVPKPVIQQHQFFGKDQGLRIKDLVNPAKKMSKSDESGKGIIFLSDDPKSAHKKIMSATTDSIGKVQYDKENQPGISNLLEILTLVRQDAGREVTLEQTANEYFGMDRYGDFKRIVADEVAEFLENFQNRLAAVDEQAIEEKLASSEKDMNVVANETLYRVQKAVGLRK
;
A
#
# COMPACT_ATOMS: atom_id res chain seq x y z
N MET A 1 3.67 0.04 2.47
CA MET A 1 3.10 -1.18 3.10
C MET A 1 4.00 -1.59 4.26
N ARG A 2 3.43 -2.00 5.43
CA ARG A 2 4.23 -2.37 6.62
C ARG A 2 5.22 -3.49 6.31
N ALA A 3 6.40 -3.44 6.92
CA ALA A 3 7.49 -4.39 6.71
C ALA A 3 7.38 -5.68 7.56
N ASN A 4 6.19 -6.15 7.86
CA ASN A 4 5.99 -7.26 8.80
C ASN A 4 5.25 -8.47 8.22
N ASN A 5 5.12 -8.55 6.90
CA ASN A 5 4.20 -9.54 6.33
C ASN A 5 4.55 -10.01 4.93
N ASN A 6 4.25 -11.29 4.64
CA ASN A 6 4.23 -11.79 3.27
C ASN A 6 3.22 -11.01 2.43
N ILE A 7 3.58 -10.64 1.25
CA ILE A 7 2.75 -9.87 0.31
C ILE A 7 1.88 -10.85 -0.48
N HIS A 8 0.57 -10.59 -0.51
CA HIS A 8 -0.37 -11.35 -1.35
C HIS A 8 -0.76 -10.55 -2.59
N ILE A 9 -1.32 -11.23 -3.59
CA ILE A 9 -1.71 -10.60 -4.87
C ILE A 9 -2.66 -9.42 -4.69
N GLY A 10 -3.55 -9.45 -3.67
CA GLY A 10 -4.42 -8.32 -3.35
C GLY A 10 -3.67 -7.07 -2.85
N ASN A 11 -2.50 -7.23 -2.20
CA ASN A 11 -1.63 -6.10 -1.87
C ASN A 11 -0.85 -5.63 -3.10
N TYR A 12 -0.37 -6.57 -3.91
CA TYR A 12 0.39 -6.28 -5.11
C TYR A 12 -0.43 -5.47 -6.11
N PHE A 13 -1.55 -6.01 -6.56
CA PHE A 13 -2.42 -5.36 -7.54
C PHE A 13 -3.26 -4.20 -6.97
N GLY A 14 -3.58 -4.24 -5.68
CA GLY A 14 -4.41 -3.23 -5.05
C GLY A 14 -3.66 -2.01 -4.52
N ALA A 15 -2.33 -2.08 -4.38
CA ALA A 15 -1.55 -0.98 -3.82
C ALA A 15 -0.16 -0.84 -4.47
N ILE A 16 0.66 -1.91 -4.53
CA ILE A 16 2.07 -1.79 -4.94
C ILE A 16 2.16 -1.40 -6.41
N LEU A 17 1.60 -2.19 -7.30
CA LEU A 17 1.68 -1.97 -8.74
C LEU A 17 1.06 -0.62 -9.17
N PRO A 18 -0.14 -0.22 -8.66
CA PRO A 18 -0.69 1.11 -8.95
C PRO A 18 0.22 2.26 -8.55
N ILE A 19 0.82 2.19 -7.35
CA ILE A 19 1.76 3.24 -6.88
C ILE A 19 3.01 3.30 -7.76
N ILE A 20 3.58 2.15 -8.15
CA ILE A 20 4.76 2.10 -9.02
C ILE A 20 4.44 2.63 -10.41
N ASN A 21 3.30 2.24 -10.97
CA ASN A 21 2.86 2.74 -12.26
C ASN A 21 2.58 4.25 -12.23
N MET A 22 2.01 4.75 -11.15
CA MET A 22 1.83 6.19 -10.92
C MET A 22 3.18 6.90 -10.83
N ALA A 23 4.13 6.35 -10.06
CA ALA A 23 5.47 6.92 -9.94
C ALA A 23 6.16 7.04 -11.30
N LYS A 24 6.11 5.99 -12.13
CA LYS A 24 6.65 6.03 -13.50
C LYS A 24 6.02 7.12 -14.37
N ARG A 25 4.69 7.31 -14.28
CA ARG A 25 3.98 8.27 -15.13
C ARG A 25 4.09 9.71 -14.65
N ARG A 26 4.36 9.94 -13.37
CA ARG A 26 4.30 11.27 -12.75
C ARG A 26 5.66 11.82 -12.33
N SER A 27 6.73 11.03 -12.42
CA SER A 27 8.06 11.46 -11.99
C SER A 27 8.67 12.60 -12.81
N ASP A 28 8.11 12.91 -13.98
CA ASP A 28 8.50 14.08 -14.77
C ASP A 28 7.87 15.38 -14.24
N GLU A 29 6.78 15.29 -13.47
CA GLU A 29 6.02 16.43 -12.96
C GLU A 29 6.17 16.60 -11.43
N TYR A 30 6.48 15.51 -10.71
CA TYR A 30 6.49 15.45 -9.25
C TYR A 30 7.69 14.68 -8.72
N ASP A 31 8.19 15.11 -7.57
CA ASP A 31 9.06 14.28 -6.74
C ASP A 31 8.21 13.23 -6.02
N ILE A 32 8.55 11.97 -6.21
CA ILE A 32 7.80 10.81 -5.71
C ILE A 32 8.50 10.24 -4.48
N ASN A 33 7.89 10.39 -3.33
CA ASN A 33 8.41 9.89 -2.07
C ASN A 33 7.77 8.56 -1.71
N LEU A 34 8.51 7.47 -1.88
CA LEU A 34 8.11 6.12 -1.50
C LEU A 34 8.93 5.68 -0.29
N PHE A 35 8.27 5.54 0.85
CA PHE A 35 8.99 5.04 2.02
C PHE A 35 8.47 3.68 2.50
N ILE A 36 9.35 2.93 3.11
CA ILE A 36 9.02 1.68 3.77
C ILE A 36 8.72 2.00 5.24
N PRO A 37 7.45 1.87 5.67
CA PRO A 37 6.99 2.31 6.98
C PRO A 37 7.37 1.30 8.08
N ASP A 38 8.65 1.14 8.35
CA ASP A 38 9.20 0.22 9.34
C ASP A 38 8.85 0.63 10.77
N LEU A 39 8.79 1.93 11.10
CA LEU A 39 8.31 2.41 12.40
C LEU A 39 6.81 2.07 12.61
N HIS A 40 5.98 2.24 11.58
CA HIS A 40 4.57 1.83 11.66
C HIS A 40 4.39 0.32 11.86
N SER A 41 5.39 -0.49 11.56
CA SER A 41 5.32 -1.94 11.77
C SER A 41 5.18 -2.32 13.24
N PHE A 42 5.69 -1.49 14.17
CA PHE A 42 5.56 -1.68 15.62
C PHE A 42 4.13 -1.54 16.17
N THR A 43 3.19 -1.00 15.40
CA THR A 43 1.80 -0.81 15.84
C THR A 43 1.01 -2.11 15.95
N THR A 44 1.58 -3.23 15.52
CA THR A 44 1.03 -4.58 15.63
C THR A 44 2.13 -5.54 16.09
N PRO A 45 1.80 -6.68 16.72
CA PRO A 45 2.80 -7.68 17.05
C PRO A 45 3.60 -8.11 15.81
N ILE A 46 4.92 -8.14 15.94
CA ILE A 46 5.85 -8.52 14.87
C ILE A 46 6.96 -9.43 15.44
N ASP A 47 7.58 -10.19 14.55
CA ASP A 47 8.86 -10.85 14.82
C ASP A 47 9.99 -9.84 14.59
N HIS A 48 10.52 -9.30 15.67
CA HIS A 48 11.58 -8.29 15.61
C HIS A 48 12.86 -8.80 14.94
N SER A 49 13.15 -10.09 15.01
CA SER A 49 14.32 -10.69 14.37
C SER A 49 14.25 -10.64 12.84
N LYS A 50 13.06 -10.50 12.28
CA LYS A 50 12.79 -10.49 10.82
C LYS A 50 12.47 -9.10 10.27
N LEU A 51 12.38 -8.07 11.11
CA LEU A 51 11.93 -6.75 10.66
C LEU A 51 12.85 -6.15 9.61
N TYR A 52 14.17 -6.24 9.82
CA TYR A 52 15.15 -5.73 8.88
C TYR A 52 15.03 -6.40 7.49
N ASP A 53 15.03 -7.74 7.48
CA ASP A 53 14.91 -8.52 6.24
C ASP A 53 13.57 -8.26 5.53
N SER A 54 12.49 -8.12 6.31
CA SER A 54 11.17 -7.77 5.76
C SER A 54 11.14 -6.37 5.16
N THR A 55 11.88 -5.43 5.73
CA THR A 55 12.04 -4.07 5.20
C THR A 55 12.76 -4.09 3.86
N LEU A 56 13.87 -4.80 3.75
CA LEU A 56 14.60 -4.98 2.48
C LEU A 56 13.76 -5.74 1.45
N ASN A 57 13.03 -6.76 1.89
CA ASN A 57 12.14 -7.50 1.00
C ASN A 57 11.04 -6.62 0.38
N ASN A 58 10.52 -5.62 1.10
CA ASN A 58 9.59 -4.65 0.50
C ASN A 58 10.27 -3.85 -0.62
N ALA A 59 11.51 -3.41 -0.45
CA ALA A 59 12.27 -2.72 -1.50
C ALA A 59 12.49 -3.63 -2.72
N ARG A 60 12.86 -4.89 -2.49
CA ARG A 60 13.02 -5.90 -3.55
C ARG A 60 11.72 -6.12 -4.33
N VAL A 61 10.59 -6.22 -3.64
CA VAL A 61 9.27 -6.37 -4.28
C VAL A 61 8.91 -5.14 -5.10
N TYR A 62 9.20 -3.92 -4.63
CA TYR A 62 8.96 -2.71 -5.41
C TYR A 62 9.82 -2.68 -6.67
N THR A 63 11.09 -3.08 -6.57
CA THR A 63 12.00 -3.19 -7.72
C THR A 63 11.53 -4.26 -8.71
N ALA A 64 11.15 -5.45 -8.23
CA ALA A 64 10.60 -6.54 -9.06
C ALA A 64 9.28 -6.17 -9.75
N ALA A 65 8.49 -5.27 -9.14
CA ALA A 65 7.29 -4.67 -9.75
C ALA A 65 7.63 -3.56 -10.74
N GLY A 66 8.92 -3.26 -10.94
CA GLY A 66 9.44 -2.35 -11.95
C GLY A 66 9.61 -0.90 -11.48
N LEU A 67 9.86 -0.65 -10.19
CA LEU A 67 10.25 0.68 -9.71
C LEU A 67 11.60 1.07 -10.35
N PRO A 68 11.68 2.23 -11.06
CA PRO A 68 12.95 2.68 -11.65
C PRO A 68 13.87 3.24 -10.55
N LEU A 69 14.95 2.51 -10.24
CA LEU A 69 15.90 2.90 -9.20
C LEU A 69 16.82 4.04 -9.62
N ASP A 70 17.04 4.21 -10.92
CA ASP A 70 17.90 5.23 -11.53
C ASP A 70 17.22 6.60 -11.69
N ASN A 71 15.89 6.66 -11.53
CA ASN A 71 15.17 7.93 -11.65
C ASN A 71 15.41 8.83 -10.43
N PRO A 72 15.99 10.04 -10.60
CA PRO A 72 16.31 10.95 -9.50
C PRO A 72 15.08 11.55 -8.81
N SER A 73 13.94 11.67 -9.53
CA SER A 73 12.68 12.20 -8.97
C SER A 73 11.91 11.15 -8.16
N ILE A 74 12.39 9.90 -8.08
CA ILE A 74 11.77 8.84 -7.28
C ILE A 74 12.68 8.52 -6.11
N HIS A 75 12.22 8.80 -4.90
CA HIS A 75 12.95 8.52 -3.66
C HIS A 75 12.37 7.28 -2.99
N LEU A 76 13.21 6.27 -2.76
CA LEU A 76 12.87 5.07 -1.99
C LEU A 76 13.70 5.05 -0.71
N TYR A 77 13.07 5.08 0.46
CA TYR A 77 13.79 5.16 1.73
C TYR A 77 13.08 4.43 2.87
N ARG A 78 13.80 4.13 3.93
CA ARG A 78 13.28 3.55 5.18
C ARG A 78 12.88 4.68 6.13
N GLN A 79 11.68 4.64 6.66
CA GLN A 79 11.14 5.65 7.56
C GLN A 79 12.06 5.88 8.77
N SER A 80 12.56 4.79 9.39
CA SER A 80 13.44 4.85 10.55
C SER A 80 14.82 5.48 10.29
N ARG A 81 15.22 5.61 9.03
CA ARG A 81 16.51 6.24 8.66
C ARG A 81 16.44 7.77 8.59
N ILE A 82 15.26 8.32 8.83
CA ILE A 82 15.02 9.77 8.88
C ILE A 82 14.44 10.13 10.25
N PRO A 83 15.28 10.42 11.26
CA PRO A 83 14.83 10.67 12.63
C PRO A 83 13.82 11.79 12.79
N ALA A 84 13.79 12.74 11.83
CA ALA A 84 12.85 13.83 11.81
C ALA A 84 11.37 13.40 11.87
N HIS A 85 11.02 12.20 11.36
CA HIS A 85 9.68 11.64 11.48
C HIS A 85 9.24 11.50 12.95
N SER A 86 10.09 10.91 13.77
CA SER A 86 9.79 10.69 15.19
C SER A 86 9.80 11.98 16.00
N GLU A 87 10.73 12.90 15.71
CA GLU A 87 10.78 14.17 16.41
C GLU A 87 9.62 15.08 16.06
N LEU A 88 9.25 15.17 14.77
CA LEU A 88 8.07 15.94 14.38
C LEU A 88 6.80 15.32 14.96
N ALA A 89 6.66 13.99 14.93
CA ALA A 89 5.50 13.31 15.51
C ALA A 89 5.35 13.70 16.99
N TRP A 90 6.42 13.69 17.78
CA TRP A 90 6.39 14.14 19.18
C TRP A 90 5.93 15.60 19.34
N ILE A 91 6.45 16.48 18.50
CA ILE A 91 6.01 17.89 18.55
C ILE A 91 4.52 18.00 18.24
N LEU A 92 4.05 17.34 17.18
CA LEU A 92 2.64 17.37 16.76
C LEU A 92 1.71 16.75 17.81
N ASP A 93 2.15 15.72 18.55
CA ASP A 93 1.40 15.14 19.68
C ASP A 93 1.04 16.18 20.73
N CYS A 94 1.97 17.10 21.02
CA CYS A 94 1.75 18.15 21.99
C CYS A 94 0.70 19.20 21.55
N PHE A 95 0.35 19.21 20.26
CA PHE A 95 -0.68 20.08 19.69
C PHE A 95 -1.92 19.33 19.22
N THR A 96 -2.02 18.04 19.53
CA THR A 96 -3.13 17.17 19.14
C THR A 96 -3.97 16.79 20.35
N GLY A 97 -5.31 16.95 20.23
CA GLY A 97 -6.21 16.65 21.33
C GLY A 97 -6.44 15.17 21.54
N PHE A 98 -6.32 14.67 22.78
CA PHE A 98 -6.62 13.27 23.13
C PHE A 98 -8.01 12.83 22.65
N GLY A 99 -9.02 13.69 22.75
CA GLY A 99 -10.37 13.40 22.28
C GLY A 99 -10.48 13.23 20.76
N GLU A 100 -9.63 13.87 19.97
CA GLU A 100 -9.58 13.69 18.52
C GLU A 100 -9.02 12.31 18.20
N MET A 101 -7.92 11.94 18.84
CA MET A 101 -7.27 10.64 18.69
C MET A 101 -8.20 9.48 19.09
N SER A 102 -8.92 9.62 20.20
CA SER A 102 -9.86 8.62 20.71
C SER A 102 -11.05 8.35 19.77
N ARG A 103 -11.35 9.28 18.86
CA ARG A 103 -12.41 9.13 17.85
C ARG A 103 -11.97 8.46 16.57
N MET A 104 -10.66 8.20 16.40
CA MET A 104 -10.13 7.54 15.20
C MET A 104 -10.71 6.13 15.05
N THR A 105 -11.29 5.83 13.87
CA THR A 105 -11.98 4.58 13.58
C THR A 105 -11.06 3.39 13.76
N GLN A 106 -9.84 3.44 13.24
CA GLN A 106 -8.87 2.36 13.34
C GLN A 106 -8.48 2.04 14.79
N PHE A 107 -8.46 3.03 15.69
CA PHE A 107 -8.22 2.81 17.10
C PHE A 107 -9.40 2.12 17.76
N LYS A 108 -10.64 2.52 17.45
CA LYS A 108 -11.86 1.87 17.97
C LYS A 108 -11.93 0.40 17.56
N ASP A 109 -11.65 0.10 16.29
CA ASP A 109 -11.75 -1.25 15.73
C ASP A 109 -10.70 -2.22 16.30
N LYS A 110 -9.47 -1.72 16.52
CA LYS A 110 -8.33 -2.54 16.97
C LYS A 110 -8.09 -2.45 18.48
N GLY A 111 -8.41 -1.32 19.09
CA GLY A 111 -8.18 -1.04 20.52
C GLY A 111 -9.16 -1.73 21.47
N SER A 112 -10.29 -2.23 20.96
CA SER A 112 -11.32 -2.89 21.77
C SER A 112 -10.89 -4.24 22.39
N LYS A 113 -9.72 -4.78 21.99
CA LYS A 113 -9.21 -6.07 22.46
C LYS A 113 -8.30 -6.01 23.69
N GLY A 114 -8.24 -4.88 24.40
CA GLY A 114 -7.55 -4.78 25.71
C GLY A 114 -6.03 -4.59 25.67
N ASP A 115 -5.33 -4.94 24.59
CA ASP A 115 -3.87 -4.90 24.48
C ASP A 115 -3.36 -3.83 23.49
N ALA A 116 -4.10 -2.73 23.33
CA ALA A 116 -3.71 -1.65 22.42
C ALA A 116 -2.49 -0.89 22.96
N SER A 117 -1.37 -0.93 22.23
CA SER A 117 -0.21 -0.13 22.57
C SER A 117 -0.46 1.37 22.37
N VAL A 118 0.28 2.23 23.08
CA VAL A 118 0.28 3.68 22.83
C VAL A 118 0.67 3.97 21.37
N GLY A 119 1.55 3.17 20.77
CA GLY A 119 1.90 3.31 19.34
C GLY A 119 0.71 3.08 18.41
N LEU A 120 -0.20 2.15 18.75
CA LEU A 120 -1.45 1.97 17.98
C LEU A 120 -2.40 3.15 18.14
N PHE A 121 -2.40 3.81 19.29
CA PHE A 121 -3.16 5.06 19.51
C PHE A 121 -2.55 6.21 18.73
N ASN A 122 -1.23 6.32 18.69
CA ASN A 122 -0.49 7.50 18.26
C ASN A 122 -0.03 7.50 16.79
N TYR A 123 -0.09 6.35 16.09
CA TYR A 123 0.42 6.27 14.71
C TYR A 123 -0.23 7.26 13.72
N PRO A 124 -1.47 7.78 13.89
CA PRO A 124 -2.00 8.81 13.00
C PRO A 124 -1.18 10.11 13.03
N VAL A 125 -0.57 10.45 14.18
CA VAL A 125 0.31 11.62 14.30
C VAL A 125 1.66 11.35 13.64
N LEU A 126 2.20 10.13 13.75
CA LEU A 126 3.39 9.73 13.00
C LEU A 126 3.13 9.78 11.48
N MET A 127 1.96 9.33 11.03
CA MET A 127 1.57 9.46 9.63
C MET A 127 1.44 10.93 9.19
N ALA A 128 0.95 11.81 10.06
CA ALA A 128 0.94 13.24 9.78
C ALA A 128 2.36 13.79 9.61
N ALA A 129 3.30 13.38 10.46
CA ALA A 129 4.72 13.75 10.31
C ALA A 129 5.31 13.23 8.99
N ASP A 130 5.01 11.97 8.59
CA ASP A 130 5.44 11.39 7.31
C ASP A 130 5.04 12.22 6.09
N ILE A 131 3.89 12.87 6.16
CA ILE A 131 3.33 13.69 5.08
C ILE A 131 3.85 15.13 5.14
N LEU A 132 3.84 15.72 6.32
CA LEU A 132 4.09 17.15 6.50
C LEU A 132 5.57 17.54 6.40
N LEU A 133 6.50 16.63 6.75
CA LEU A 133 7.95 16.85 6.60
C LEU A 133 8.34 17.20 5.16
N TYR A 134 7.66 16.61 4.19
CA TYR A 134 7.97 16.75 2.77
C TYR A 134 7.04 17.70 2.02
N GLY A 135 6.08 18.32 2.70
CA GLY A 135 5.09 19.16 2.06
C GLY A 135 4.26 18.41 1.00
N ALA A 136 3.98 17.14 1.23
CA ALA A 136 3.31 16.30 0.25
C ALA A 136 1.90 16.82 -0.06
N THR A 137 1.68 17.20 -1.31
CA THR A 137 0.40 17.73 -1.79
C THR A 137 -0.59 16.62 -2.06
N TYR A 138 -0.12 15.52 -2.64
CA TYR A 138 -0.90 14.35 -3.00
C TYR A 138 -0.36 13.11 -2.29
N VAL A 139 -1.25 12.35 -1.65
CA VAL A 139 -0.92 11.16 -0.88
C VAL A 139 -1.87 10.02 -1.29
N PRO A 140 -1.38 8.98 -2.00
CA PRO A 140 -2.22 7.86 -2.41
C PRO A 140 -2.57 7.00 -1.19
N VAL A 141 -3.77 7.17 -0.68
CA VAL A 141 -4.30 6.41 0.46
C VAL A 141 -5.53 5.60 0.07
N GLY A 142 -5.67 4.42 0.66
CA GLY A 142 -6.92 3.67 0.57
C GLY A 142 -8.05 4.34 1.37
N ASP A 143 -9.30 3.96 1.10
CA ASP A 143 -10.49 4.55 1.75
C ASP A 143 -10.45 4.46 3.28
N ASP A 144 -9.80 3.42 3.82
CA ASP A 144 -9.63 3.22 5.26
C ASP A 144 -8.62 4.21 5.90
N GLN A 145 -7.88 4.97 5.09
CA GLN A 145 -6.93 5.99 5.53
C GLN A 145 -7.40 7.43 5.27
N THR A 146 -8.59 7.63 4.71
CA THR A 146 -9.13 8.97 4.41
C THR A 146 -9.27 9.81 5.66
N GLN A 147 -9.72 9.23 6.77
CA GLN A 147 -9.81 9.91 8.06
C GLN A 147 -8.45 10.40 8.56
N HIS A 148 -7.38 9.62 8.34
CA HIS A 148 -6.03 10.01 8.76
C HIS A 148 -5.48 11.15 7.92
N LEU A 149 -5.84 11.21 6.64
CA LEU A 149 -5.44 12.32 5.78
C LEU A 149 -6.14 13.63 6.17
N GLU A 150 -7.43 13.60 6.44
CA GLU A 150 -8.15 14.79 6.95
C GLU A 150 -7.62 15.20 8.33
N PHE A 151 -7.32 14.25 9.20
CA PHE A 151 -6.67 14.53 10.49
C PHE A 151 -5.28 15.19 10.32
N THR A 152 -4.49 14.77 9.33
CA THR A 152 -3.21 15.41 8.98
C THR A 152 -3.43 16.86 8.54
N ARG A 153 -4.47 17.12 7.73
CA ARG A 153 -4.84 18.45 7.29
C ARG A 153 -5.22 19.35 8.48
N ASP A 154 -6.06 18.83 9.40
CA ASP A 154 -6.48 19.56 10.60
C ASP A 154 -5.28 19.95 11.48
N ILE A 155 -4.31 19.05 11.64
CA ILE A 155 -3.05 19.33 12.35
C ILE A 155 -2.25 20.43 11.64
N ALA A 156 -2.06 20.31 10.32
CA ALA A 156 -1.31 21.30 9.55
C ALA A 156 -1.94 22.69 9.63
N GLU A 157 -3.26 22.78 9.44
CA GLU A 157 -4.00 24.05 9.53
C GLU A 157 -3.94 24.64 10.95
N ARG A 158 -4.01 23.80 11.99
CA ARG A 158 -3.89 24.22 13.40
C ARG A 158 -2.50 24.81 13.68
N MET A 159 -1.45 24.12 13.24
CA MET A 159 -0.08 24.57 13.41
C MET A 159 0.18 25.86 12.63
N ASN A 160 -0.26 25.94 11.38
CA ASN A 160 -0.13 27.14 10.54
C ASN A 160 -0.86 28.34 11.16
N ARG A 161 -2.06 28.14 11.69
CA ARG A 161 -2.83 29.21 12.35
C ARG A 161 -2.12 29.75 13.61
N LYS A 162 -1.40 28.86 14.32
CA LYS A 162 -0.75 29.25 15.58
C LYS A 162 0.65 29.83 15.37
N PHE A 163 1.40 29.37 14.39
CA PHE A 163 2.82 29.65 14.23
C PHE A 163 3.21 30.25 12.87
N GLY A 164 2.24 30.55 12.01
CA GLY A 164 2.48 31.00 10.63
C GLY A 164 2.60 29.81 9.66
N ASP A 165 2.96 30.08 8.41
CA ASP A 165 2.99 29.10 7.32
C ASP A 165 4.12 28.06 7.48
N LEU A 166 3.93 27.09 8.37
CA LEU A 166 4.90 26.04 8.64
C LEU A 166 4.81 24.89 7.64
N PHE A 167 3.57 24.47 7.31
CA PHE A 167 3.30 23.28 6.53
C PHE A 167 2.50 23.58 5.27
N ILE A 168 2.83 22.88 4.19
CA ILE A 168 1.94 22.75 3.05
C ILE A 168 0.81 21.81 3.46
N VAL A 169 -0.44 22.28 3.37
CA VAL A 169 -1.62 21.47 3.69
C VAL A 169 -1.90 20.53 2.54
N PRO A 170 -1.93 19.20 2.74
CA PRO A 170 -2.29 18.26 1.70
C PRO A 170 -3.66 18.55 1.08
N LYS A 171 -3.88 18.21 -0.19
CA LYS A 171 -5.17 18.39 -0.86
C LYS A 171 -6.27 17.58 -0.15
N PRO A 172 -7.53 18.07 -0.11
CA PRO A 172 -8.65 17.32 0.45
C PRO A 172 -8.86 15.97 -0.25
N VAL A 173 -9.44 14.98 0.46
CA VAL A 173 -9.66 13.62 -0.04
C VAL A 173 -10.33 13.59 -1.42
N ILE A 174 -11.32 14.46 -1.67
CA ILE A 174 -11.99 14.56 -2.98
C ILE A 174 -10.99 14.89 -4.09
N GLN A 175 -10.06 15.84 -3.87
CA GLN A 175 -9.04 16.21 -4.85
C GLN A 175 -7.96 15.13 -4.99
N GLN A 176 -7.65 14.40 -3.90
CA GLN A 176 -6.79 13.21 -3.99
C GLN A 176 -7.39 12.15 -4.92
N HIS A 177 -8.67 11.82 -4.74
CA HIS A 177 -9.37 10.86 -5.59
C HIS A 177 -9.44 11.31 -7.05
N GLN A 178 -9.65 12.60 -7.31
CA GLN A 178 -9.61 13.15 -8.66
C GLN A 178 -8.23 13.05 -9.30
N PHE A 179 -7.17 13.34 -8.54
CA PHE A 179 -5.79 13.29 -9.02
C PHE A 179 -5.34 11.87 -9.34
N PHE A 180 -5.59 10.93 -8.42
CA PHE A 180 -5.22 9.54 -8.62
C PHE A 180 -6.18 8.79 -9.55
N GLY A 181 -7.46 9.20 -9.62
CA GLY A 181 -8.45 8.70 -10.57
C GLY A 181 -8.47 7.18 -10.70
N LYS A 182 -8.16 6.68 -11.91
CA LYS A 182 -8.11 5.24 -12.24
C LYS A 182 -6.89 4.50 -11.64
N ASP A 183 -5.98 5.19 -10.98
CA ASP A 183 -4.79 4.60 -10.35
C ASP A 183 -5.12 3.86 -9.03
N GLN A 184 -6.38 3.84 -8.63
CA GLN A 184 -6.84 2.99 -7.53
C GLN A 184 -6.95 1.55 -8.03
N GLY A 185 -6.10 0.68 -7.47
CA GLY A 185 -6.08 -0.74 -7.82
C GLY A 185 -7.40 -1.45 -7.48
N LEU A 186 -7.73 -2.49 -8.24
CA LEU A 186 -8.89 -3.35 -7.98
C LEU A 186 -8.74 -4.05 -6.62
N ARG A 187 -9.86 -4.16 -5.89
CA ARG A 187 -9.89 -4.83 -4.58
C ARG A 187 -10.13 -6.33 -4.76
N ILE A 188 -9.07 -7.09 -4.93
CA ILE A 188 -9.15 -8.55 -5.00
C ILE A 188 -9.81 -9.11 -3.73
N LYS A 189 -10.76 -10.02 -3.93
CA LYS A 189 -11.52 -10.70 -2.88
C LYS A 189 -10.87 -12.01 -2.49
N ASP A 190 -11.22 -12.49 -1.30
CA ASP A 190 -10.83 -13.80 -0.80
C ASP A 190 -11.42 -14.91 -1.69
N LEU A 191 -10.62 -15.96 -1.99
CA LEU A 191 -11.05 -17.03 -2.91
C LEU A 191 -12.09 -17.96 -2.29
N VAL A 192 -12.12 -18.09 -0.97
CA VAL A 192 -13.09 -18.92 -0.26
C VAL A 192 -14.33 -18.12 0.11
N ASN A 193 -14.15 -16.85 0.49
CA ASN A 193 -15.24 -15.96 0.83
C ASN A 193 -15.18 -14.66 -0.03
N PRO A 194 -15.71 -14.68 -1.26
CA PRO A 194 -15.60 -13.55 -2.19
C PRO A 194 -16.41 -12.30 -1.78
N ALA A 195 -17.17 -12.36 -0.70
CA ALA A 195 -17.77 -11.16 -0.09
C ALA A 195 -16.73 -10.34 0.69
N LYS A 196 -15.62 -10.95 1.15
CA LYS A 196 -14.57 -10.30 1.91
C LYS A 196 -13.39 -9.93 1.02
N LYS A 197 -12.67 -8.86 1.39
CA LYS A 197 -11.37 -8.53 0.80
C LYS A 197 -10.36 -9.63 1.13
N MET A 198 -9.49 -9.97 0.18
CA MET A 198 -8.35 -10.85 0.45
C MET A 198 -7.49 -10.25 1.58
N SER A 199 -7.37 -10.96 2.68
CA SER A 199 -6.73 -10.46 3.90
C SER A 199 -6.10 -11.61 4.67
N LYS A 200 -4.97 -11.34 5.29
CA LYS A 200 -4.20 -12.29 6.12
C LYS A 200 -4.92 -12.75 7.41
N SER A 201 -6.10 -12.23 7.69
CA SER A 201 -6.93 -12.64 8.83
C SER A 201 -7.53 -14.05 8.67
N ASP A 202 -7.43 -14.64 7.47
CA ASP A 202 -7.79 -16.04 7.25
C ASP A 202 -6.64 -16.96 7.66
N GLU A 203 -6.77 -17.57 8.85
CA GLU A 203 -5.78 -18.51 9.39
C GLU A 203 -5.62 -19.78 8.54
N SER A 204 -6.60 -20.12 7.70
CA SER A 204 -6.54 -21.29 6.82
C SER A 204 -5.57 -21.09 5.62
N GLY A 205 -5.32 -19.83 5.22
CA GLY A 205 -4.53 -19.46 4.06
C GLY A 205 -5.07 -19.94 2.70
N LYS A 206 -6.25 -20.60 2.69
CA LYS A 206 -6.86 -21.18 1.47
C LYS A 206 -7.43 -20.10 0.54
N GLY A 207 -7.90 -18.99 1.12
CA GLY A 207 -8.49 -17.87 0.40
C GLY A 207 -7.47 -16.87 -0.14
N ILE A 208 -6.17 -17.06 0.14
CA ILE A 208 -5.11 -16.09 -0.11
C ILE A 208 -4.06 -16.66 -1.04
N ILE A 209 -3.61 -15.88 -2.01
CA ILE A 209 -2.43 -16.19 -2.84
C ILE A 209 -1.32 -15.22 -2.47
N PHE A 210 -0.22 -15.73 -1.91
CA PHE A 210 0.98 -14.95 -1.64
C PHE A 210 1.89 -14.92 -2.87
N LEU A 211 2.64 -13.83 -3.04
CA LEU A 211 3.65 -13.74 -4.10
C LEU A 211 4.76 -14.80 -3.95
N SER A 212 4.94 -15.33 -2.76
CA SER A 212 5.88 -16.41 -2.43
C SER A 212 5.27 -17.81 -2.51
N ASP A 213 4.00 -17.96 -2.86
CA ASP A 213 3.39 -19.29 -3.01
C ASP A 213 4.04 -20.05 -4.18
N ASP A 214 4.20 -21.35 -4.00
CA ASP A 214 4.54 -22.23 -5.12
C ASP A 214 3.43 -22.14 -6.20
N PRO A 215 3.78 -21.94 -7.49
CA PRO A 215 2.80 -21.75 -8.56
C PRO A 215 1.76 -22.88 -8.65
N LYS A 216 2.16 -24.15 -8.40
CA LYS A 216 1.23 -25.29 -8.37
C LYS A 216 0.27 -25.23 -7.19
N SER A 217 0.72 -24.69 -6.05
CA SER A 217 -0.15 -24.46 -4.88
C SER A 217 -1.17 -23.37 -5.15
N ALA A 218 -0.76 -22.26 -5.75
CA ALA A 218 -1.65 -21.18 -6.17
C ALA A 218 -2.68 -21.65 -7.20
N HIS A 219 -2.25 -22.45 -8.19
CA HIS A 219 -3.15 -23.10 -9.14
C HIS A 219 -4.27 -23.89 -8.43
N LYS A 220 -3.92 -24.72 -7.44
CA LYS A 220 -4.90 -25.50 -6.66
C LYS A 220 -5.87 -24.58 -5.89
N LYS A 221 -5.38 -23.45 -5.33
CA LYS A 221 -6.22 -22.48 -4.63
C LYS A 221 -7.27 -21.87 -5.58
N ILE A 222 -6.88 -21.48 -6.80
CA ILE A 222 -7.82 -20.97 -7.81
C ILE A 222 -8.82 -22.05 -8.22
N MET A 223 -8.38 -23.29 -8.48
CA MET A 223 -9.30 -24.39 -8.82
C MET A 223 -10.34 -24.66 -7.73
N SER A 224 -9.99 -24.44 -6.47
CA SER A 224 -10.89 -24.63 -5.31
C SER A 224 -11.67 -23.38 -4.92
N ALA A 225 -11.51 -22.25 -5.62
CA ALA A 225 -12.20 -21.01 -5.31
C ALA A 225 -13.72 -21.19 -5.31
N THR A 226 -14.39 -20.50 -4.38
CA THR A 226 -15.85 -20.55 -4.27
C THR A 226 -16.49 -19.84 -5.45
N THR A 227 -17.48 -20.52 -6.06
CA THR A 227 -18.30 -19.99 -7.15
C THR A 227 -19.78 -20.27 -6.87
N ASP A 228 -20.65 -19.56 -7.55
CA ASP A 228 -22.10 -19.76 -7.50
C ASP A 228 -22.57 -21.03 -8.25
N SER A 229 -23.89 -21.22 -8.32
CA SER A 229 -24.54 -22.35 -9.02
C SER A 229 -25.21 -21.98 -10.35
N ILE A 230 -24.99 -20.76 -10.85
CA ILE A 230 -25.63 -20.28 -12.10
C ILE A 230 -25.09 -21.06 -13.33
N GLY A 231 -23.82 -21.49 -13.27
CA GLY A 231 -23.26 -22.37 -14.28
C GLY A 231 -22.84 -21.69 -15.58
N LYS A 232 -22.82 -20.34 -15.63
CA LYS A 232 -22.35 -19.54 -16.76
C LYS A 232 -21.47 -18.41 -16.29
N VAL A 233 -20.33 -18.20 -16.90
CA VAL A 233 -19.41 -17.12 -16.58
C VAL A 233 -20.02 -15.78 -16.99
N GLN A 234 -20.19 -14.88 -16.03
CA GLN A 234 -20.61 -13.51 -16.24
C GLN A 234 -19.97 -12.60 -15.20
N TYR A 235 -19.64 -11.37 -15.56
CA TYR A 235 -19.20 -10.37 -14.61
C TYR A 235 -20.41 -9.73 -13.91
N ASP A 236 -20.72 -10.23 -12.72
CA ASP A 236 -21.82 -9.76 -11.86
C ASP A 236 -21.37 -9.86 -10.39
N LYS A 237 -21.03 -8.73 -9.78
CA LYS A 237 -20.52 -8.69 -8.40
C LYS A 237 -21.55 -9.08 -7.36
N GLU A 238 -22.83 -8.94 -7.65
CA GLU A 238 -23.90 -9.24 -6.70
C GLU A 238 -24.27 -10.73 -6.72
N ASN A 239 -24.46 -11.31 -7.92
CA ASN A 239 -24.92 -12.68 -8.06
C ASN A 239 -23.79 -13.69 -8.29
N GLN A 240 -22.66 -13.25 -8.85
CA GLN A 240 -21.49 -14.07 -9.15
C GLN A 240 -20.17 -13.47 -8.58
N PRO A 241 -20.11 -13.16 -7.27
CA PRO A 241 -18.93 -12.48 -6.70
C PRO A 241 -17.64 -13.29 -6.86
N GLY A 242 -17.69 -14.63 -6.81
CA GLY A 242 -16.55 -15.50 -7.02
C GLY A 242 -16.03 -15.48 -8.45
N ILE A 243 -16.91 -15.60 -9.43
CA ILE A 243 -16.55 -15.52 -10.86
C ILE A 243 -16.05 -14.11 -11.20
N SER A 244 -16.73 -13.07 -10.72
CA SER A 244 -16.30 -11.67 -10.93
C SER A 244 -14.90 -11.43 -10.37
N ASN A 245 -14.58 -11.95 -9.18
CA ASN A 245 -13.25 -11.87 -8.60
C ASN A 245 -12.19 -12.60 -9.46
N LEU A 246 -12.50 -13.77 -9.99
CA LEU A 246 -11.60 -14.51 -10.88
C LEU A 246 -11.36 -13.76 -12.21
N LEU A 247 -12.36 -13.10 -12.78
CA LEU A 247 -12.23 -12.23 -13.96
C LEU A 247 -11.34 -11.00 -13.65
N GLU A 248 -11.51 -10.39 -12.49
CA GLU A 248 -10.66 -9.29 -12.04
C GLU A 248 -9.20 -9.75 -11.88
N ILE A 249 -8.95 -10.89 -11.25
CA ILE A 249 -7.60 -11.47 -11.09
C ILE A 249 -6.98 -11.74 -12.47
N LEU A 250 -7.73 -12.40 -13.37
CA LEU A 250 -7.27 -12.71 -14.72
C LEU A 250 -6.86 -11.46 -15.50
N THR A 251 -7.68 -10.41 -15.41
CA THR A 251 -7.38 -9.13 -16.06
C THR A 251 -6.06 -8.54 -15.53
N LEU A 252 -5.88 -8.53 -14.21
CA LEU A 252 -4.72 -7.94 -13.57
C LEU A 252 -3.41 -8.69 -13.88
N VAL A 253 -3.43 -10.02 -13.88
CA VAL A 253 -2.23 -10.80 -14.23
C VAL A 253 -1.86 -10.64 -15.70
N ARG A 254 -2.85 -10.52 -16.59
CA ARG A 254 -2.62 -10.21 -18.01
C ARG A 254 -2.03 -8.82 -18.22
N GLN A 255 -2.51 -7.83 -17.48
CA GLN A 255 -1.95 -6.47 -17.52
C GLN A 255 -0.51 -6.42 -17.01
N ASP A 256 -0.17 -7.18 -15.94
CA ASP A 256 1.21 -7.30 -15.45
C ASP A 256 2.14 -7.96 -16.48
N ALA A 257 1.59 -8.89 -17.27
CA ALA A 257 2.30 -9.51 -18.40
C ALA A 257 2.43 -8.58 -19.64
N GLY A 258 2.00 -7.32 -19.54
CA GLY A 258 2.10 -6.32 -20.61
C GLY A 258 0.99 -6.41 -21.68
N ARG A 259 -0.08 -7.17 -21.43
CA ARG A 259 -1.23 -7.22 -22.35
C ARG A 259 -2.13 -6.01 -22.12
N GLU A 260 -2.47 -5.30 -23.16
CA GLU A 260 -3.42 -4.17 -23.12
C GLU A 260 -4.85 -4.71 -23.13
N VAL A 261 -5.33 -5.15 -21.97
CA VAL A 261 -6.68 -5.67 -21.80
C VAL A 261 -7.43 -4.91 -20.71
N THR A 262 -8.73 -4.70 -20.93
CA THR A 262 -9.63 -4.16 -19.91
C THR A 262 -10.43 -5.27 -19.25
N LEU A 263 -10.99 -4.99 -18.06
CA LEU A 263 -11.90 -5.93 -17.39
C LEU A 263 -13.13 -6.28 -18.26
N GLU A 264 -13.65 -5.30 -18.99
CA GLU A 264 -14.77 -5.51 -19.90
C GLU A 264 -14.42 -6.48 -21.04
N GLN A 265 -13.23 -6.31 -21.63
CA GLN A 265 -12.75 -7.22 -22.68
C GLN A 265 -12.56 -8.64 -22.15
N THR A 266 -11.91 -8.78 -20.96
CA THR A 266 -11.75 -10.09 -20.33
C THR A 266 -13.10 -10.72 -19.97
N ALA A 267 -14.04 -9.94 -19.44
CA ALA A 267 -15.37 -10.46 -19.11
C ALA A 267 -16.14 -10.92 -20.36
N ASN A 268 -16.06 -10.18 -21.47
CA ASN A 268 -16.73 -10.53 -22.72
C ASN A 268 -16.10 -11.77 -23.39
N GLU A 269 -14.79 -11.97 -23.28
CA GLU A 269 -14.08 -13.15 -23.80
C GLU A 269 -14.63 -14.46 -23.25
N TYR A 270 -15.03 -14.48 -21.97
CA TYR A 270 -15.52 -15.69 -21.28
C TYR A 270 -17.04 -15.64 -21.04
N PHE A 271 -17.73 -14.63 -21.52
CA PHE A 271 -19.18 -14.49 -21.30
C PHE A 271 -19.95 -15.73 -21.77
N GLY A 272 -20.79 -16.30 -20.90
CA GLY A 272 -21.62 -17.44 -21.20
C GLY A 272 -20.90 -18.80 -21.22
N MET A 273 -19.61 -18.87 -20.88
CA MET A 273 -18.88 -20.15 -20.77
C MET A 273 -19.54 -21.04 -19.71
N ASP A 274 -19.95 -22.25 -20.12
CA ASP A 274 -20.82 -23.14 -19.32
C ASP A 274 -20.08 -23.91 -18.20
N ARG A 275 -18.75 -24.00 -18.28
CA ARG A 275 -17.95 -24.83 -17.37
C ARG A 275 -17.03 -24.02 -16.49
N TYR A 276 -17.43 -23.77 -15.26
CA TYR A 276 -16.60 -23.09 -14.28
C TYR A 276 -15.22 -23.77 -14.05
N GLY A 277 -15.16 -25.09 -14.17
CA GLY A 277 -13.89 -25.81 -14.05
C GLY A 277 -12.89 -25.46 -15.15
N ASP A 278 -13.34 -25.28 -16.38
CA ASP A 278 -12.49 -24.89 -17.50
C ASP A 278 -12.07 -23.40 -17.38
N PHE A 279 -13.00 -22.51 -16.99
CA PHE A 279 -12.67 -21.12 -16.70
C PHE A 279 -11.65 -20.99 -15.55
N LYS A 280 -11.88 -21.70 -14.44
CA LYS A 280 -10.93 -21.71 -13.31
C LYS A 280 -9.55 -22.20 -13.72
N ARG A 281 -9.47 -23.20 -14.62
CA ARG A 281 -8.19 -23.68 -15.12
C ARG A 281 -7.42 -22.60 -15.87
N ILE A 282 -8.09 -21.86 -16.76
CA ILE A 282 -7.48 -20.74 -17.47
C ILE A 282 -6.93 -19.70 -16.49
N VAL A 283 -7.74 -19.29 -15.49
CA VAL A 283 -7.29 -18.35 -14.46
C VAL A 283 -6.12 -18.92 -13.65
N ALA A 284 -6.19 -20.20 -13.30
CA ALA A 284 -5.16 -20.87 -12.50
C ALA A 284 -3.82 -20.98 -13.25
N ASP A 285 -3.86 -21.27 -14.54
CA ASP A 285 -2.66 -21.34 -15.39
C ASP A 285 -2.00 -19.96 -15.51
N GLU A 286 -2.78 -18.89 -15.79
CA GLU A 286 -2.25 -17.54 -15.90
C GLU A 286 -1.76 -16.98 -14.55
N VAL A 287 -2.39 -17.33 -13.44
CA VAL A 287 -1.90 -16.96 -12.09
C VAL A 287 -0.60 -17.68 -11.74
N ALA A 288 -0.49 -18.96 -12.10
CA ALA A 288 0.73 -19.73 -11.88
C ALA A 288 1.90 -19.16 -12.71
N GLU A 289 1.67 -18.83 -13.97
CA GLU A 289 2.64 -18.18 -14.86
C GLU A 289 3.06 -16.79 -14.31
N PHE A 290 2.09 -15.99 -13.85
CA PHE A 290 2.37 -14.71 -13.20
C PHE A 290 3.30 -14.88 -12.00
N LEU A 291 3.02 -15.83 -11.10
CA LEU A 291 3.85 -16.05 -9.91
C LEU A 291 5.26 -16.48 -10.28
N GLU A 292 5.41 -17.40 -11.25
CA GLU A 292 6.72 -17.84 -11.75
C GLU A 292 7.52 -16.66 -12.31
N ASN A 293 6.89 -15.85 -13.18
CA ASN A 293 7.51 -14.67 -13.78
C ASN A 293 7.87 -13.62 -12.72
N PHE A 294 6.99 -13.38 -11.74
CA PHE A 294 7.26 -12.43 -10.66
C PHE A 294 8.42 -12.92 -9.77
N GLN A 295 8.43 -14.20 -9.38
CA GLN A 295 9.50 -14.80 -8.57
C GLN A 295 10.85 -14.77 -9.30
N ASN A 296 10.86 -14.98 -10.62
CA ASN A 296 12.06 -14.82 -11.44
C ASN A 296 12.56 -13.37 -11.46
N ARG A 297 11.64 -12.39 -11.62
CA ARG A 297 12.00 -10.95 -11.50
C ARG A 297 12.56 -10.64 -10.12
N LEU A 298 11.94 -11.17 -9.06
CA LEU A 298 12.38 -10.94 -7.68
C LEU A 298 13.76 -11.54 -7.39
N ALA A 299 14.05 -12.72 -7.95
CA ALA A 299 15.34 -13.38 -7.83
C ALA A 299 16.46 -12.66 -8.61
N ALA A 300 16.10 -11.96 -9.69
CA ALA A 300 17.03 -11.21 -10.55
C ALA A 300 17.28 -9.76 -10.06
N VAL A 301 16.66 -9.35 -8.95
CA VAL A 301 16.85 -7.99 -8.41
C VAL A 301 18.28 -7.78 -7.96
N ASP A 302 18.87 -6.66 -8.37
CA ASP A 302 20.20 -6.23 -7.91
C ASP A 302 20.09 -5.60 -6.52
N GLU A 303 20.57 -6.32 -5.52
CA GLU A 303 20.54 -5.88 -4.11
C GLU A 303 21.45 -4.66 -3.88
N GLN A 304 22.60 -4.59 -4.58
CA GLN A 304 23.48 -3.45 -4.47
C GLN A 304 22.83 -2.17 -4.99
N ALA A 305 22.14 -2.25 -6.14
CA ALA A 305 21.41 -1.11 -6.69
C ALA A 305 20.28 -0.63 -5.74
N ILE A 306 19.62 -1.56 -5.03
CA ILE A 306 18.63 -1.19 -3.99
C ILE A 306 19.30 -0.47 -2.83
N GLU A 307 20.41 -0.99 -2.31
CA GLU A 307 21.12 -0.37 -1.19
C GLU A 307 21.64 1.03 -1.54
N GLU A 308 22.19 1.19 -2.73
CA GLU A 308 22.64 2.49 -3.25
C GLU A 308 21.46 3.47 -3.37
N LYS A 309 20.32 3.02 -3.91
CA LYS A 309 19.09 3.84 -4.00
C LYS A 309 18.56 4.24 -2.62
N LEU A 310 18.48 3.29 -1.69
CA LEU A 310 18.07 3.57 -0.31
C LEU A 310 19.00 4.60 0.35
N ALA A 311 20.31 4.41 0.26
CA ALA A 311 21.28 5.30 0.87
C ALA A 311 21.24 6.72 0.28
N SER A 312 21.15 6.84 -1.06
CA SER A 312 21.03 8.13 -1.73
C SER A 312 19.72 8.82 -1.35
N SER A 313 18.59 8.12 -1.45
CA SER A 313 17.28 8.68 -1.10
C SER A 313 17.19 9.07 0.38
N GLU A 314 17.74 8.25 1.30
CA GLU A 314 17.77 8.55 2.73
C GLU A 314 18.59 9.83 3.01
N LYS A 315 19.71 10.02 2.30
CA LYS A 315 20.49 11.25 2.41
C LYS A 315 19.71 12.47 1.95
N ASP A 316 19.09 12.41 0.79
CA ASP A 316 18.34 13.54 0.20
C ASP A 316 17.11 13.86 1.04
N MET A 317 16.36 12.85 1.44
CA MET A 317 15.14 13.01 2.25
C MET A 317 15.43 13.49 3.68
N ASN A 318 16.60 13.14 4.26
CA ASN A 318 17.04 13.73 5.52
C ASN A 318 17.25 15.26 5.40
N VAL A 319 17.79 15.74 4.28
CA VAL A 319 17.94 17.18 4.06
C VAL A 319 16.58 17.87 4.06
N VAL A 320 15.67 17.42 3.23
CA VAL A 320 14.30 17.99 3.10
C VAL A 320 13.53 17.94 4.42
N ALA A 321 13.56 16.77 5.10
CA ALA A 321 12.86 16.58 6.36
C ALA A 321 13.43 17.49 7.47
N ASN A 322 14.75 17.61 7.57
CA ASN A 322 15.39 18.45 8.59
C ASN A 322 15.18 19.94 8.34
N GLU A 323 15.09 20.42 7.10
CA GLU A 323 14.71 21.79 6.78
C GLU A 323 13.33 22.14 7.33
N THR A 324 12.35 21.26 7.10
CA THR A 324 10.99 21.45 7.61
C THR A 324 10.97 21.34 9.15
N LEU A 325 11.61 20.32 9.72
CA LEU A 325 11.71 20.17 11.17
C LEU A 325 12.36 21.36 11.83
N TYR A 326 13.43 21.91 11.25
CA TYR A 326 14.10 23.10 11.79
C TYR A 326 13.20 24.33 11.83
N ARG A 327 12.41 24.55 10.76
CA ARG A 327 11.39 25.64 10.76
C ARG A 327 10.40 25.46 11.90
N VAL A 328 9.91 24.22 12.10
CA VAL A 328 8.99 23.90 13.20
C VAL A 328 9.67 24.12 14.55
N GLN A 329 10.88 23.63 14.75
CA GLN A 329 11.64 23.82 16.00
C GLN A 329 11.81 25.30 16.35
N LYS A 330 12.12 26.16 15.36
CA LYS A 330 12.18 27.60 15.57
C LYS A 330 10.84 28.20 15.99
N ALA A 331 9.77 27.82 15.29
CA ALA A 331 8.44 28.36 15.55
C ALA A 331 7.91 27.96 16.94
N VAL A 332 8.20 26.74 17.41
CA VAL A 332 7.80 26.31 18.77
C VAL A 332 8.78 26.70 19.87
N GLY A 333 9.89 27.38 19.53
CA GLY A 333 10.85 27.92 20.51
C GLY A 333 11.96 26.95 20.92
N LEU A 334 12.16 25.83 20.22
CA LEU A 334 13.26 24.89 20.49
C LEU A 334 14.60 25.34 19.89
N ARG A 335 14.59 26.26 18.94
CA ARG A 335 15.76 26.83 18.27
C ARG A 335 15.59 28.36 18.15
N LYS A 336 16.73 29.07 17.98
CA LYS A 336 16.78 30.53 17.74
C LYS A 336 16.78 30.85 16.24
#